data_aa7b9279362e73456477bf53f45ed0ad
#
_entry.id   aa7b9279362e73456477bf53f45ed0ad
#
_cell.length_a   1.000
_cell.length_b   1.000
_cell.length_c   1.000
_cell.angle_alpha   90.00
_cell.angle_beta   90.00
_cell.angle_gamma   90.00
#
_symmetry.space_group_name_H-M   'P 1'
#
loop_
_entity.id
_entity.type
_entity.pdbx_description
1 polymer ?
#
loop_
_entity_poly.entity_id
_entity_poly.type
_entity_poly.pdbx_seq_one_letter_code
_entity_poly.pdbx_strand_id
1 'polypeptide(L)'
;MGINRRQFLQNSSAFLSACAMGTGLSAVSEALQAQANKSRIELLGSYWTFSGSAIPHSDREYSSFDFRDRVEAMAKRGFTGMGIWHADLAHILETRSLKEMKQILDDNGIRHVELEFINDWFVEGEARVQSDKTRALLLEAAETLSARHIKVGDFEGKTTPMPVLIESFAKLCADAANAGTRVVFELMPISMINTLADTLTMLEGANAANGGMILDTWHVFKIGIPFAEIARIPLRFLLGVELNDGYLKAPEGMTIQEETTGHRQFCGEGEFDLKGFLAALARTGYDGPYGIEILNLNLRAWPLDRAVEHAYTTTLAQFSG
;
A
#
# COMPACT_ATOMS: atom_id res chain seq x y z
N MET A 1 25.10 -5.91 -18.32
CA MET A 1 26.23 -5.29 -19.06
C MET A 1 26.50 -3.93 -18.46
N GLY A 2 27.59 -3.76 -17.72
CA GLY A 2 27.92 -2.53 -17.02
C GLY A 2 28.37 -1.45 -18.02
N ILE A 3 27.79 -0.26 -17.87
CA ILE A 3 28.19 0.91 -18.63
C ILE A 3 29.61 1.30 -18.21
N ASN A 4 30.55 1.30 -19.16
CA ASN A 4 31.95 1.59 -18.92
C ASN A 4 32.13 3.10 -18.59
N ARG A 5 32.97 3.42 -17.60
CA ARG A 5 33.30 4.76 -17.12
C ARG A 5 33.65 5.75 -18.26
N ARG A 6 34.16 5.25 -19.38
CA ARG A 6 34.50 6.02 -20.59
C ARG A 6 33.27 6.48 -21.37
N GLN A 7 32.22 5.67 -21.41
CA GLN A 7 30.91 6.04 -22.04
C GLN A 7 30.16 7.07 -21.20
N PHE A 8 30.28 6.98 -19.87
CA PHE A 8 29.70 7.98 -18.96
C PHE A 8 30.35 9.35 -19.18
N LEU A 9 31.68 9.43 -19.33
CA LEU A 9 32.40 10.68 -19.57
C LEU A 9 32.19 11.25 -20.97
N GLN A 10 31.98 10.42 -22.00
CA GLN A 10 31.68 10.88 -23.35
C GLN A 10 30.26 11.44 -23.49
N ASN A 11 29.30 10.87 -22.77
CA ASN A 11 27.94 11.42 -22.72
C ASN A 11 27.88 12.74 -21.92
N SER A 12 28.73 12.90 -20.90
CA SER A 12 28.83 14.14 -20.13
C SER A 12 29.45 15.30 -20.92
N SER A 13 30.37 15.02 -21.83
CA SER A 13 31.00 16.07 -22.68
C SER A 13 30.11 16.53 -23.84
N ALA A 14 29.22 15.68 -24.36
CA ALA A 14 28.22 16.07 -25.37
C ALA A 14 27.13 16.99 -24.79
N PHE A 15 26.84 16.85 -23.49
CA PHE A 15 25.87 17.70 -22.77
C PHE A 15 26.44 19.11 -22.45
N LEU A 16 27.73 19.22 -22.23
CA LEU A 16 28.37 20.52 -21.91
C LEU A 16 28.50 21.46 -23.12
N SER A 17 28.45 20.97 -24.35
CA SER A 17 28.49 21.83 -25.55
C SER A 17 27.14 22.47 -25.93
N ALA A 18 26.02 22.06 -25.33
CA ALA A 18 24.67 22.61 -25.58
C ALA A 18 24.29 23.74 -24.59
N CYS A 19 25.14 24.05 -23.62
CA CYS A 19 24.85 24.98 -22.51
C CYS A 19 25.33 26.42 -22.72
N ALA A 20 25.36 26.93 -23.96
CA ALA A 20 25.72 28.31 -24.22
C ALA A 20 24.58 29.36 -24.12
N MET A 21 23.37 28.92 -23.69
CA MET A 21 22.25 29.82 -23.38
C MET A 21 21.66 29.47 -22.00
N GLY A 22 21.57 30.43 -21.10
CA GLY A 22 21.24 30.29 -19.70
C GLY A 22 19.87 29.64 -19.33
N THR A 23 19.06 29.24 -20.31
CA THR A 23 17.81 28.51 -20.14
C THR A 23 17.99 26.99 -20.18
N GLY A 24 19.11 26.47 -20.66
CA GLY A 24 19.36 25.03 -20.78
C GLY A 24 19.84 24.38 -19.46
N LEU A 25 20.52 25.10 -18.60
CA LEU A 25 21.08 24.56 -17.37
C LEU A 25 19.99 24.28 -16.31
N SER A 26 18.97 25.11 -16.23
CA SER A 26 17.84 24.87 -15.30
C SER A 26 17.02 23.65 -15.72
N ALA A 27 16.67 23.50 -16.99
CA ALA A 27 15.92 22.37 -17.51
C ALA A 27 16.67 21.02 -17.36
N VAL A 28 17.99 21.02 -17.57
CA VAL A 28 18.84 19.84 -17.35
C VAL A 28 18.92 19.50 -15.86
N SER A 29 19.07 20.51 -15.00
CA SER A 29 19.07 20.31 -13.54
C SER A 29 17.73 19.78 -13.04
N GLU A 30 16.63 20.33 -13.51
CA GLU A 30 15.27 19.86 -13.18
C GLU A 30 15.00 18.44 -13.68
N ALA A 31 15.44 18.10 -14.90
CA ALA A 31 15.31 16.74 -15.43
C ALA A 31 16.16 15.72 -14.65
N LEU A 32 17.38 16.08 -14.26
CA LEU A 32 18.24 15.24 -13.42
C LEU A 32 17.67 15.08 -12.01
N GLN A 33 17.10 16.15 -11.44
CA GLN A 33 16.43 16.11 -10.14
C GLN A 33 15.17 15.26 -10.21
N ALA A 34 14.35 15.39 -11.25
CA ALA A 34 13.16 14.56 -11.48
C ALA A 34 13.54 13.08 -11.64
N GLN A 35 14.63 12.79 -12.36
CA GLN A 35 15.12 11.44 -12.52
C GLN A 35 15.71 10.86 -11.24
N ALA A 36 16.43 11.65 -10.45
CA ALA A 36 16.92 11.27 -9.13
C ALA A 36 15.78 11.05 -8.13
N ASN A 37 14.73 11.84 -8.19
CA ASN A 37 13.53 11.64 -7.37
C ASN A 37 12.79 10.37 -7.75
N LYS A 38 12.61 10.09 -9.05
CA LYS A 38 11.99 8.83 -9.52
C LYS A 38 12.77 7.59 -9.10
N SER A 39 14.10 7.65 -9.05
CA SER A 39 14.94 6.54 -8.57
C SER A 39 14.85 6.29 -7.07
N ARG A 40 14.22 7.19 -6.32
CA ARG A 40 13.97 7.08 -4.87
C ARG A 40 12.56 6.57 -4.54
N ILE A 41 11.62 6.59 -5.49
CA ILE A 41 10.25 6.11 -5.26
C ILE A 41 10.25 4.60 -5.27
N GLU A 42 9.90 4.01 -4.14
CA GLU A 42 9.72 2.58 -3.97
C GLU A 42 8.23 2.25 -4.08
N LEU A 43 7.88 1.33 -4.99
CA LEU A 43 6.51 0.88 -5.18
C LEU A 43 6.31 -0.53 -4.63
N LEU A 44 5.15 -0.73 -4.04
CA LEU A 44 4.69 -1.97 -3.46
C LEU A 44 3.35 -2.32 -4.11
N GLY A 45 3.17 -3.57 -4.52
CA GLY A 45 1.89 -4.03 -5.03
C GLY A 45 1.06 -4.63 -3.92
N SER A 46 -0.03 -3.97 -3.52
CA SER A 46 -0.99 -4.53 -2.57
C SER A 46 -1.67 -5.75 -3.18
N TYR A 47 -2.13 -6.66 -2.34
CA TYR A 47 -2.62 -7.98 -2.76
C TYR A 47 -3.65 -7.91 -3.89
N TRP A 48 -4.69 -7.11 -3.71
CA TRP A 48 -5.84 -7.08 -4.62
C TRP A 48 -5.53 -6.64 -6.04
N THR A 49 -4.47 -5.86 -6.24
CA THR A 49 -4.05 -5.40 -7.58
C THR A 49 -3.53 -6.55 -8.45
N PHE A 50 -2.89 -7.56 -7.83
CA PHE A 50 -2.23 -8.66 -8.55
C PHE A 50 -2.76 -10.03 -8.14
N SER A 51 -3.97 -10.09 -7.60
CA SER A 51 -4.61 -11.34 -7.16
C SER A 51 -5.30 -12.13 -8.28
N GLY A 52 -5.33 -11.57 -9.51
CA GLY A 52 -6.03 -12.21 -10.63
C GLY A 52 -7.52 -12.33 -10.39
N SER A 53 -8.07 -13.54 -10.48
CA SER A 53 -9.51 -13.77 -10.36
C SER A 53 -10.04 -13.90 -8.92
N ALA A 54 -9.27 -13.52 -7.90
CA ALA A 54 -9.74 -13.46 -6.52
C ALA A 54 -10.91 -12.48 -6.37
N ILE A 55 -11.86 -12.81 -5.50
CA ILE A 55 -13.10 -12.03 -5.32
C ILE A 55 -13.22 -11.68 -3.83
N PRO A 56 -13.20 -10.38 -3.46
CA PRO A 56 -13.41 -9.96 -2.08
C PRO A 56 -14.74 -10.46 -1.51
N HIS A 57 -14.75 -10.84 -0.24
CA HIS A 57 -15.91 -11.33 0.49
C HIS A 57 -16.54 -12.60 -0.10
N SER A 58 -15.73 -13.50 -0.67
CA SER A 58 -16.16 -14.78 -1.22
C SER A 58 -15.29 -15.93 -0.72
N ASP A 59 -15.68 -17.17 -1.06
CA ASP A 59 -14.86 -18.36 -0.77
C ASP A 59 -13.55 -18.40 -1.60
N ARG A 60 -13.36 -17.41 -2.48
CA ARG A 60 -12.24 -17.36 -3.41
C ARG A 60 -11.44 -16.07 -3.25
N GLU A 61 -10.96 -15.83 -2.06
CA GLU A 61 -10.07 -14.71 -1.74
C GLU A 61 -8.58 -15.04 -1.92
N TYR A 62 -8.25 -16.12 -2.62
CA TYR A 62 -6.87 -16.48 -2.96
C TYR A 62 -6.59 -16.28 -4.45
N SER A 63 -5.34 -15.97 -4.75
CA SER A 63 -4.89 -15.63 -6.10
C SER A 63 -5.01 -16.80 -7.08
N SER A 64 -5.37 -16.49 -8.33
CA SER A 64 -5.25 -17.44 -9.44
C SER A 64 -3.84 -17.53 -10.03
N PHE A 65 -2.93 -16.65 -9.60
CA PHE A 65 -1.53 -16.68 -10.00
C PHE A 65 -0.67 -17.31 -8.91
N ASP A 66 0.31 -18.12 -9.29
CA ASP A 66 1.27 -18.67 -8.35
C ASP A 66 2.04 -17.56 -7.61
N PHE A 67 2.38 -17.80 -6.35
CA PHE A 67 3.08 -16.82 -5.53
C PHE A 67 4.41 -16.40 -6.14
N ARG A 68 5.21 -17.36 -6.65
CA ARG A 68 6.50 -17.09 -7.29
C ARG A 68 6.33 -16.23 -8.54
N ASP A 69 5.35 -16.57 -9.38
CA ASP A 69 5.09 -15.83 -10.62
C ASP A 69 4.75 -14.36 -10.33
N ARG A 70 3.95 -14.10 -9.29
CA ARG A 70 3.64 -12.73 -8.83
C ARG A 70 4.89 -11.98 -8.38
N VAL A 71 5.71 -12.61 -7.54
CA VAL A 71 6.94 -12.01 -7.03
C VAL A 71 7.91 -11.68 -8.18
N GLU A 72 8.14 -12.63 -9.09
CA GLU A 72 9.05 -12.46 -10.22
C GLU A 72 8.57 -11.39 -11.20
N ALA A 73 7.28 -11.36 -11.52
CA ALA A 73 6.69 -10.34 -12.41
C ALA A 73 6.84 -8.93 -11.82
N MET A 74 6.53 -8.77 -10.53
CA MET A 74 6.64 -7.50 -9.83
C MET A 74 8.09 -7.03 -9.72
N ALA A 75 9.01 -7.89 -9.30
CA ALA A 75 10.43 -7.59 -9.17
C ALA A 75 11.06 -7.22 -10.51
N LYS A 76 10.75 -7.95 -11.58
CA LYS A 76 11.21 -7.67 -12.94
C LYS A 76 10.82 -6.27 -13.41
N ARG A 77 9.67 -5.76 -12.98
CA ARG A 77 9.20 -4.41 -13.32
C ARG A 77 9.81 -3.32 -12.46
N GLY A 78 10.25 -3.65 -11.27
CA GLY A 78 10.90 -2.70 -10.34
C GLY A 78 10.14 -2.45 -9.05
N PHE A 79 9.11 -3.23 -8.74
CA PHE A 79 8.51 -3.23 -7.42
C PHE A 79 9.52 -3.73 -6.37
N THR A 80 9.47 -3.13 -5.20
CA THR A 80 10.34 -3.49 -4.07
C THR A 80 9.58 -4.08 -2.89
N GLY A 81 8.26 -4.20 -3.02
CA GLY A 81 7.40 -4.77 -1.99
C GLY A 81 6.13 -5.37 -2.55
N MET A 82 5.46 -6.17 -1.71
CA MET A 82 4.16 -6.75 -2.00
C MET A 82 3.30 -6.91 -0.74
N GLY A 83 1.97 -6.82 -0.93
CA GLY A 83 0.96 -7.19 0.05
C GLY A 83 0.57 -8.67 -0.09
N ILE A 84 0.23 -9.30 1.04
CA ILE A 84 -0.24 -10.68 1.10
C ILE A 84 -1.51 -10.72 1.96
N TRP A 85 -2.61 -11.12 1.36
CA TRP A 85 -3.90 -11.30 2.02
C TRP A 85 -3.93 -12.60 2.83
N HIS A 86 -4.57 -12.60 4.00
CA HIS A 86 -4.54 -13.75 4.92
C HIS A 86 -5.10 -15.05 4.32
N ALA A 87 -6.15 -14.96 3.50
CA ALA A 87 -6.70 -16.15 2.86
C ALA A 87 -5.78 -16.70 1.75
N ASP A 88 -5.12 -15.82 1.01
CA ASP A 88 -4.10 -16.20 0.03
C ASP A 88 -2.86 -16.80 0.72
N LEU A 89 -2.45 -16.23 1.83
CA LEU A 89 -1.37 -16.79 2.66
C LEU A 89 -1.69 -18.21 3.12
N ALA A 90 -2.90 -18.43 3.65
CA ALA A 90 -3.35 -19.76 4.07
C ALA A 90 -3.31 -20.74 2.89
N HIS A 91 -3.79 -20.34 1.72
CA HIS A 91 -3.76 -21.16 0.51
C HIS A 91 -2.33 -21.47 0.03
N ILE A 92 -1.42 -20.49 0.03
CA ILE A 92 0.00 -20.69 -0.33
C ILE A 92 0.64 -21.71 0.63
N LEU A 93 0.31 -21.64 1.92
CA LEU A 93 0.87 -22.53 2.93
C LEU A 93 0.41 -24.00 2.81
N GLU A 94 -0.61 -24.30 2.00
CA GLU A 94 -0.97 -25.69 1.65
C GLU A 94 0.15 -26.39 0.85
N THR A 95 0.98 -25.63 0.14
CA THR A 95 1.99 -26.18 -0.79
C THR A 95 3.40 -25.64 -0.57
N ARG A 96 3.57 -24.55 0.18
CA ARG A 96 4.85 -23.93 0.48
C ARG A 96 4.98 -23.59 1.96
N SER A 97 6.19 -23.55 2.46
CA SER A 97 6.48 -23.03 3.79
C SER A 97 6.75 -21.51 3.78
N LEU A 98 6.61 -20.85 4.92
CA LEU A 98 6.99 -19.45 5.09
C LEU A 98 8.47 -19.20 4.75
N LYS A 99 9.37 -20.17 5.03
CA LYS A 99 10.78 -20.08 4.67
C LYS A 99 11.02 -20.07 3.17
N GLU A 100 10.28 -20.88 2.41
CA GLU A 100 10.33 -20.89 0.95
C GLU A 100 9.76 -19.59 0.38
N MET A 101 8.69 -19.07 0.95
CA MET A 101 8.16 -17.75 0.57
C MET A 101 9.21 -16.66 0.81
N LYS A 102 9.84 -16.64 1.98
CA LYS A 102 10.91 -15.67 2.31
C LYS A 102 12.08 -15.77 1.33
N GLN A 103 12.52 -16.98 0.99
CA GLN A 103 13.58 -17.17 0.01
C GLN A 103 13.21 -16.62 -1.37
N ILE A 104 11.97 -16.86 -1.82
CA ILE A 104 11.49 -16.32 -3.11
C ILE A 104 11.50 -14.78 -3.10
N LEU A 105 11.05 -14.15 -2.00
CA LEU A 105 11.06 -12.70 -1.85
C LEU A 105 12.48 -12.13 -1.87
N ASP A 106 13.40 -12.74 -1.12
CA ASP A 106 14.79 -12.30 -1.01
C ASP A 106 15.54 -12.45 -2.33
N ASP A 107 15.40 -13.58 -3.03
CA ASP A 107 16.03 -13.85 -4.32
C ASP A 107 15.59 -12.84 -5.40
N ASN A 108 14.40 -12.26 -5.26
CA ASN A 108 13.85 -11.28 -6.17
C ASN A 108 13.97 -9.83 -5.68
N GLY A 109 14.59 -9.58 -4.52
CA GLY A 109 14.83 -8.24 -4.00
C GLY A 109 13.56 -7.55 -3.48
N ILE A 110 12.50 -8.31 -3.15
CA ILE A 110 11.30 -7.78 -2.48
C ILE A 110 11.63 -7.57 -1.00
N ARG A 111 11.73 -6.30 -0.60
CA ARG A 111 12.16 -5.88 0.74
C ARG A 111 11.03 -5.51 1.67
N HIS A 112 9.90 -5.10 1.12
CA HIS A 112 8.75 -4.64 1.89
C HIS A 112 7.60 -5.64 1.74
N VAL A 113 7.27 -6.32 2.82
CA VAL A 113 6.12 -7.23 2.88
C VAL A 113 5.06 -6.58 3.77
N GLU A 114 3.85 -6.47 3.27
CA GLU A 114 2.67 -6.05 4.03
C GLU A 114 1.73 -7.23 4.16
N LEU A 115 1.18 -7.44 5.35
CA LEU A 115 0.25 -8.51 5.61
C LEU A 115 -1.15 -7.96 5.84
N GLU A 116 -2.13 -8.58 5.24
CA GLU A 116 -3.51 -8.13 5.21
C GLU A 116 -4.44 -9.30 5.50
N PHE A 117 -5.46 -9.22 6.27
CA PHE A 117 -6.07 -8.11 6.99
C PHE A 117 -6.66 -8.65 8.29
N ILE A 118 -6.59 -7.94 9.40
CA ILE A 118 -7.28 -8.31 10.65
C ILE A 118 -8.52 -7.43 10.80
N ASN A 119 -9.69 -8.04 10.67
CA ASN A 119 -10.98 -7.46 11.01
C ASN A 119 -11.44 -7.95 12.41
N ASP A 120 -12.48 -7.35 12.97
CA ASP A 120 -13.11 -7.80 14.23
C ASP A 120 -12.15 -7.89 15.46
N TRP A 121 -11.05 -7.18 15.43
CA TRP A 121 -10.01 -7.19 16.47
C TRP A 121 -10.45 -6.57 17.82
N PHE A 122 -11.58 -5.85 17.84
CA PHE A 122 -12.13 -5.11 18.99
C PHE A 122 -13.46 -5.65 19.50
N VAL A 123 -14.06 -6.63 18.80
CA VAL A 123 -15.34 -7.23 19.21
C VAL A 123 -15.14 -8.43 20.14
N GLU A 124 -16.24 -8.99 20.63
CA GLU A 124 -16.27 -10.21 21.43
C GLU A 124 -17.01 -11.35 20.68
N GLY A 125 -16.97 -12.57 21.25
CA GLY A 125 -17.69 -13.71 20.70
C GLY A 125 -16.99 -14.39 19.54
N GLU A 126 -17.78 -15.04 18.63
CA GLU A 126 -17.28 -15.89 17.57
C GLU A 126 -16.45 -15.11 16.53
N ALA A 127 -16.86 -13.91 16.18
CA ALA A 127 -16.11 -13.03 15.25
C ALA A 127 -14.71 -12.75 15.79
N ARG A 128 -14.59 -12.50 17.10
CA ARG A 128 -13.29 -12.32 17.75
C ARG A 128 -12.43 -13.57 17.70
N VAL A 129 -13.00 -14.75 17.92
CA VAL A 129 -12.27 -16.03 17.82
C VAL A 129 -11.69 -16.22 16.42
N GLN A 130 -12.46 -15.86 15.39
CA GLN A 130 -11.96 -15.93 14.01
C GLN A 130 -10.88 -14.88 13.74
N SER A 131 -11.06 -13.66 14.20
CA SER A 131 -10.06 -12.59 14.15
C SER A 131 -8.73 -13.01 14.82
N ASP A 132 -8.81 -13.66 15.98
CA ASP A 132 -7.63 -14.15 16.70
C ASP A 132 -6.89 -15.26 15.95
N LYS A 133 -7.58 -16.13 15.19
CA LYS A 133 -6.93 -17.11 14.31
C LYS A 133 -6.17 -16.43 13.16
N THR A 134 -6.82 -15.47 12.50
CA THR A 134 -6.18 -14.68 11.44
C THR A 134 -4.98 -13.93 11.99
N ARG A 135 -5.11 -13.31 13.18
CA ARG A 135 -4.02 -12.63 13.87
C ARG A 135 -2.84 -13.56 14.13
N ALA A 136 -3.08 -14.76 14.64
CA ALA A 136 -2.01 -15.73 14.91
C ALA A 136 -1.25 -16.12 13.63
N LEU A 137 -1.96 -16.39 12.53
CA LEU A 137 -1.37 -16.66 11.22
C LEU A 137 -0.50 -15.51 10.72
N LEU A 138 -1.02 -14.28 10.79
CA LEU A 138 -0.30 -13.10 10.29
C LEU A 138 0.90 -12.73 11.16
N LEU A 139 0.84 -12.95 12.48
CA LEU A 139 1.98 -12.74 13.37
C LEU A 139 3.11 -13.74 13.10
N GLU A 140 2.80 -15.04 12.91
CA GLU A 140 3.79 -16.05 12.53
C GLU A 140 4.45 -15.71 11.18
N ALA A 141 3.63 -15.32 10.21
CA ALA A 141 4.14 -14.89 8.92
C ALA A 141 4.98 -13.62 9.02
N ALA A 142 4.59 -12.64 9.84
CA ALA A 142 5.32 -11.39 10.02
C ALA A 142 6.74 -11.61 10.53
N GLU A 143 6.90 -12.49 11.52
CA GLU A 143 8.23 -12.84 12.06
C GLU A 143 9.12 -13.47 10.97
N THR A 144 8.59 -14.47 10.25
CA THR A 144 9.39 -15.21 9.24
C THR A 144 9.69 -14.36 8.00
N LEU A 145 8.68 -13.64 7.49
CA LEU A 145 8.81 -12.84 6.27
C LEU A 145 9.44 -11.48 6.52
N SER A 146 9.69 -11.10 7.78
CA SER A 146 10.15 -9.76 8.20
C SER A 146 9.17 -8.68 7.70
N ALA A 147 7.88 -8.91 7.93
CA ALA A 147 6.86 -8.02 7.41
C ALA A 147 6.98 -6.61 8.01
N ARG A 148 6.79 -5.62 7.16
CA ARG A 148 6.81 -4.19 7.50
C ARG A 148 5.71 -3.83 8.49
N HIS A 149 4.50 -4.34 8.25
CA HIS A 149 3.34 -4.16 9.11
C HIS A 149 2.23 -5.19 8.80
N ILE A 150 1.26 -5.24 9.70
CA ILE A 150 -0.02 -5.92 9.51
C ILE A 150 -1.10 -4.84 9.43
N LYS A 151 -1.93 -4.87 8.38
CA LYS A 151 -3.11 -4.01 8.21
C LYS A 151 -4.27 -4.50 9.08
N VAL A 152 -4.95 -3.55 9.73
CA VAL A 152 -6.17 -3.80 10.51
C VAL A 152 -7.20 -2.72 10.22
N GLY A 153 -8.48 -3.06 10.28
CA GLY A 153 -9.56 -2.11 10.06
C GLY A 153 -10.91 -2.66 10.50
N ASP A 154 -11.97 -2.13 9.90
CA ASP A 154 -13.34 -2.53 10.18
C ASP A 154 -14.19 -2.38 8.91
N PHE A 155 -14.74 -3.50 8.43
CA PHE A 155 -15.60 -3.53 7.23
C PHE A 155 -17.08 -3.39 7.53
N GLU A 156 -17.50 -3.42 8.80
CA GLU A 156 -18.91 -3.53 9.19
C GLU A 156 -19.45 -2.29 9.91
N GLY A 157 -18.59 -1.36 10.31
CA GLY A 157 -19.00 -0.14 11.01
C GLY A 157 -19.62 -0.41 12.39
N LYS A 158 -19.18 -1.46 13.08
CA LYS A 158 -19.71 -1.85 14.39
C LYS A 158 -19.39 -0.79 15.43
N THR A 159 -20.42 -0.08 15.90
CA THR A 159 -20.27 0.96 16.92
C THR A 159 -19.59 0.39 18.18
N THR A 160 -18.43 0.95 18.51
CA THR A 160 -17.63 0.54 19.66
C THR A 160 -17.09 1.77 20.39
N PRO A 161 -17.12 1.81 21.73
CA PRO A 161 -16.58 2.94 22.48
C PRO A 161 -15.08 3.14 22.23
N MET A 162 -14.64 4.37 22.03
CA MET A 162 -13.23 4.72 21.79
C MET A 162 -12.25 4.12 22.82
N PRO A 163 -12.53 4.07 24.14
CA PRO A 163 -11.64 3.41 25.09
C PRO A 163 -11.39 1.91 24.79
N VAL A 164 -12.41 1.18 24.29
CA VAL A 164 -12.28 -0.24 23.90
C VAL A 164 -11.39 -0.37 22.67
N LEU A 165 -11.53 0.53 21.70
CA LEU A 165 -10.69 0.56 20.49
C LEU A 165 -9.23 0.86 20.83
N ILE A 166 -8.99 1.84 21.70
CA ILE A 166 -7.66 2.19 22.21
C ILE A 166 -6.98 1.00 22.87
N GLU A 167 -7.66 0.33 23.79
CA GLU A 167 -7.12 -0.85 24.51
C GLU A 167 -6.85 -2.01 23.54
N SER A 168 -7.81 -2.29 22.64
CA SER A 168 -7.68 -3.38 21.67
C SER A 168 -6.55 -3.14 20.67
N PHE A 169 -6.39 -1.90 20.20
CA PHE A 169 -5.30 -1.52 19.29
C PHE A 169 -3.94 -1.59 19.99
N ALA A 170 -3.85 -1.12 21.24
CA ALA A 170 -2.63 -1.23 22.03
C ALA A 170 -2.20 -2.70 22.23
N LYS A 171 -3.17 -3.61 22.45
CA LYS A 171 -2.92 -5.04 22.56
C LYS A 171 -2.41 -5.66 21.26
N LEU A 172 -3.03 -5.30 20.11
CA LEU A 172 -2.52 -5.72 18.80
C LEU A 172 -1.08 -5.28 18.58
N CYS A 173 -0.77 -4.01 18.91
CA CYS A 173 0.57 -3.48 18.79
C CYS A 173 1.58 -4.22 19.69
N ALA A 174 1.19 -4.59 20.91
CA ALA A 174 2.05 -5.37 21.80
C ALA A 174 2.33 -6.77 21.22
N ASP A 175 1.32 -7.46 20.70
CA ASP A 175 1.49 -8.76 20.07
C ASP A 175 2.40 -8.66 18.81
N ALA A 176 2.18 -7.64 17.97
CA ALA A 176 2.99 -7.38 16.78
C ALA A 176 4.45 -7.02 17.09
N ALA A 177 4.69 -6.32 18.21
CA ALA A 177 6.05 -6.03 18.66
C ALA A 177 6.86 -7.29 18.96
N ASN A 178 6.21 -8.34 19.51
CA ASN A 178 6.86 -9.64 19.74
C ASN A 178 7.23 -10.35 18.44
N ALA A 179 6.48 -10.12 17.36
CA ALA A 179 6.79 -10.63 16.01
C ALA A 179 7.70 -9.69 15.20
N GLY A 180 8.24 -8.62 15.81
CA GLY A 180 9.14 -7.68 15.15
C GLY A 180 8.47 -6.79 14.08
N THR A 181 7.14 -6.63 14.13
CA THR A 181 6.37 -5.90 13.11
C THR A 181 5.55 -4.76 13.70
N ARG A 182 4.89 -4.00 12.84
CA ARG A 182 4.02 -2.87 13.18
C ARG A 182 2.56 -3.21 12.91
N VAL A 183 1.65 -2.41 13.47
CA VAL A 183 0.22 -2.45 13.16
C VAL A 183 -0.18 -1.14 12.52
N VAL A 184 -0.88 -1.20 11.39
CA VAL A 184 -1.43 -0.02 10.73
C VAL A 184 -2.94 -0.13 10.64
N PHE A 185 -3.63 0.90 11.15
CA PHE A 185 -5.06 1.03 11.00
C PHE A 185 -5.38 1.64 9.65
N GLU A 186 -6.23 0.99 8.88
CA GLU A 186 -6.75 1.50 7.61
C GLU A 186 -8.04 2.28 7.86
N LEU A 187 -7.97 3.59 7.62
CA LEU A 187 -9.09 4.50 7.75
C LEU A 187 -10.00 4.39 6.52
N MET A 188 -11.22 3.86 6.71
CA MET A 188 -12.18 3.60 5.64
C MET A 188 -13.51 4.33 5.87
N PRO A 189 -14.23 4.77 4.81
CA PRO A 189 -15.51 5.48 4.95
C PRO A 189 -16.63 4.62 5.55
N ILE A 190 -16.51 3.30 5.47
CA ILE A 190 -17.49 2.33 6.00
C ILE A 190 -17.15 1.86 7.42
N SER A 191 -15.98 2.18 7.91
CA SER A 191 -15.50 1.82 9.25
C SER A 191 -16.21 2.63 10.34
N MET A 192 -16.24 2.12 11.57
CA MET A 192 -16.72 2.86 12.74
C MET A 192 -15.83 4.08 13.06
N ILE A 193 -14.52 3.99 12.81
CA ILE A 193 -13.61 5.13 12.78
C ILE A 193 -13.45 5.53 11.32
N ASN A 194 -14.14 6.59 10.91
CA ASN A 194 -14.14 7.10 9.55
C ASN A 194 -13.72 8.57 9.46
N THR A 195 -13.08 9.09 10.49
CA THR A 195 -12.48 10.43 10.51
C THR A 195 -11.01 10.37 10.88
N LEU A 196 -10.22 11.30 10.34
CA LEU A 196 -8.80 11.41 10.70
C LEU A 196 -8.62 11.76 12.19
N ALA A 197 -9.53 12.60 12.74
CA ALA A 197 -9.48 13.00 14.15
C ALA A 197 -9.68 11.82 15.11
N ASP A 198 -10.65 10.94 14.85
CA ASP A 198 -10.89 9.74 15.66
C ASP A 198 -9.75 8.73 15.52
N THR A 199 -9.21 8.57 14.31
CA THR A 199 -8.03 7.74 14.07
C THR A 199 -6.85 8.22 14.91
N LEU A 200 -6.53 9.51 14.88
CA LEU A 200 -5.45 10.09 15.69
C LEU A 200 -5.74 9.93 17.18
N THR A 201 -6.98 10.11 17.63
CA THR A 201 -7.39 9.90 19.03
C THR A 201 -7.11 8.46 19.47
N MET A 202 -7.45 7.46 18.64
CA MET A 202 -7.15 6.06 18.93
C MET A 202 -5.64 5.80 19.01
N LEU A 203 -4.89 6.28 18.03
CA LEU A 203 -3.43 6.08 17.96
C LEU A 203 -2.69 6.76 19.11
N GLU A 204 -3.09 7.97 19.47
CA GLU A 204 -2.53 8.72 20.61
C GLU A 204 -2.87 8.04 21.95
N GLY A 205 -4.13 7.59 22.10
CA GLY A 205 -4.58 6.87 23.30
C GLY A 205 -3.86 5.54 23.48
N ALA A 206 -3.66 4.77 22.42
CA ALA A 206 -2.92 3.52 22.47
C ALA A 206 -1.42 3.72 22.74
N ASN A 207 -0.86 4.87 22.35
CA ASN A 207 0.53 5.28 22.57
C ASN A 207 1.57 4.18 22.26
N ALA A 208 1.30 3.37 21.24
CA ALA A 208 2.16 2.27 20.82
C ALA A 208 3.23 2.77 19.83
N ALA A 209 4.51 2.47 20.11
CA ALA A 209 5.63 2.91 19.25
C ALA A 209 5.61 2.27 17.85
N ASN A 210 4.98 1.11 17.70
CA ASN A 210 4.84 0.35 16.46
C ASN A 210 3.42 0.39 15.88
N GLY A 211 2.55 1.28 16.41
CA GLY A 211 1.19 1.50 15.93
C GLY A 211 1.08 2.77 15.10
N GLY A 212 0.32 2.71 14.00
CA GLY A 212 0.07 3.87 13.16
C GLY A 212 -1.09 3.65 12.20
N MET A 213 -1.14 4.45 11.14
CA MET A 213 -2.17 4.37 10.10
C MET A 213 -1.56 4.18 8.71
N ILE A 214 -2.37 3.67 7.82
CA ILE A 214 -2.14 3.70 6.38
C ILE A 214 -3.19 4.64 5.75
N LEU A 215 -2.77 5.45 4.80
CA LEU A 215 -3.65 6.29 4.00
C LEU A 215 -3.80 5.68 2.61
N ASP A 216 -4.97 5.20 2.30
CA ASP A 216 -5.36 4.81 0.95
C ASP A 216 -6.08 5.97 0.26
N THR A 217 -5.70 6.30 -0.97
CA THR A 217 -6.25 7.47 -1.69
C THR A 217 -7.75 7.35 -1.93
N TRP A 218 -8.29 6.16 -2.26
CA TRP A 218 -9.72 6.00 -2.44
C TRP A 218 -10.48 6.36 -1.16
N HIS A 219 -10.01 5.87 -0.01
CA HIS A 219 -10.63 6.17 1.29
C HIS A 219 -10.52 7.64 1.64
N VAL A 220 -9.36 8.26 1.43
CA VAL A 220 -9.13 9.69 1.66
C VAL A 220 -10.11 10.55 0.87
N PHE A 221 -10.28 10.26 -0.43
CA PHE A 221 -11.18 11.02 -1.29
C PHE A 221 -12.66 10.76 -0.97
N LYS A 222 -13.04 9.54 -0.62
CA LYS A 222 -14.43 9.21 -0.26
C LYS A 222 -14.84 9.76 1.10
N ILE A 223 -13.96 9.83 2.06
CA ILE A 223 -14.18 10.51 3.34
C ILE A 223 -14.18 12.04 3.15
N GLY A 224 -13.44 12.53 2.15
CA GLY A 224 -13.28 13.97 1.90
C GLY A 224 -12.28 14.63 2.85
N ILE A 225 -11.18 13.94 3.19
CA ILE A 225 -10.15 14.48 4.08
C ILE A 225 -9.42 15.65 3.39
N PRO A 226 -9.43 16.87 3.97
CA PRO A 226 -8.74 18.00 3.38
C PRO A 226 -7.23 17.79 3.34
N PHE A 227 -6.56 18.16 2.25
CA PHE A 227 -5.12 18.08 2.12
C PHE A 227 -4.35 18.84 3.22
N ALA A 228 -4.95 19.92 3.75
CA ALA A 228 -4.38 20.66 4.88
C ALA A 228 -4.32 19.84 6.18
N GLU A 229 -5.23 18.87 6.37
CA GLU A 229 -5.21 17.95 7.50
C GLU A 229 -4.18 16.86 7.28
N ILE A 230 -4.12 16.27 6.07
CA ILE A 230 -3.08 15.28 5.71
C ILE A 230 -1.69 15.84 5.98
N ALA A 231 -1.42 17.08 5.56
CA ALA A 231 -0.14 17.74 5.75
C ALA A 231 0.27 17.97 7.23
N ARG A 232 -0.64 17.75 8.17
CA ARG A 232 -0.42 17.91 9.62
C ARG A 232 -0.36 16.58 10.37
N ILE A 233 -0.56 15.45 9.70
CA ILE A 233 -0.45 14.14 10.34
C ILE A 233 0.97 13.98 10.91
N PRO A 234 1.11 13.68 12.21
CA PRO A 234 2.43 13.42 12.77
C PRO A 234 3.09 12.23 12.08
N LEU A 235 4.29 12.41 11.55
CA LEU A 235 5.01 11.39 10.77
C LEU A 235 5.12 10.05 11.50
N ARG A 236 5.24 10.08 12.83
CA ARG A 236 5.31 8.86 13.66
C ARG A 236 4.12 7.92 13.49
N PHE A 237 2.95 8.45 13.10
CA PHE A 237 1.75 7.66 12.88
C PHE A 237 1.52 7.26 11.42
N LEU A 238 2.22 7.87 10.48
CA LEU A 238 2.04 7.59 9.06
C LEU A 238 2.99 6.48 8.61
N LEU A 239 2.53 5.25 8.67
CA LEU A 239 3.36 4.07 8.45
C LEU A 239 3.20 3.43 7.06
N GLY A 240 2.15 3.78 6.34
CA GLY A 240 1.88 3.31 4.98
C GLY A 240 1.06 4.31 4.17
N VAL A 241 1.15 4.17 2.85
CA VAL A 241 0.33 4.91 1.87
C VAL A 241 0.01 3.97 0.74
N GLU A 242 -1.25 3.95 0.31
CA GLU A 242 -1.71 3.22 -0.87
C GLU A 242 -2.31 4.19 -1.88
N LEU A 243 -1.93 3.97 -3.14
CA LEU A 243 -2.33 4.80 -4.26
C LEU A 243 -3.24 4.01 -5.19
N ASN A 244 -4.30 4.64 -5.59
CA ASN A 244 -5.26 4.25 -6.59
C ASN A 244 -5.98 5.52 -7.07
N ASP A 245 -6.93 5.36 -7.95
CA ASP A 245 -7.80 6.42 -8.44
C ASP A 245 -9.25 5.93 -8.45
N GLY A 246 -10.20 6.81 -8.76
CA GLY A 246 -11.62 6.47 -8.75
C GLY A 246 -12.50 7.64 -9.14
N TYR A 247 -13.78 7.48 -8.93
CA TYR A 247 -14.76 8.54 -9.15
C TYR A 247 -14.82 9.48 -7.94
N LEU A 248 -14.84 10.79 -8.16
CA LEU A 248 -15.19 11.75 -7.09
C LEU A 248 -16.64 11.54 -6.65
N LYS A 249 -17.52 11.27 -7.61
CA LYS A 249 -18.91 10.91 -7.36
C LYS A 249 -19.21 9.59 -8.07
N ALA A 250 -19.59 8.58 -7.30
CA ALA A 250 -19.96 7.28 -7.86
C ALA A 250 -21.07 7.42 -8.91
N PRO A 251 -21.06 6.62 -10.00
CA PRO A 251 -22.17 6.51 -10.93
C PRO A 251 -23.50 6.23 -10.24
N GLU A 252 -24.59 6.70 -10.84
CA GLU A 252 -25.94 6.49 -10.29
C GLU A 252 -26.24 4.99 -10.08
N GLY A 253 -26.72 4.64 -8.90
CA GLY A 253 -27.06 3.26 -8.52
C GLY A 253 -25.89 2.42 -8.02
N MET A 254 -24.66 2.88 -8.11
CA MET A 254 -23.49 2.18 -7.57
C MET A 254 -23.36 2.43 -6.08
N THR A 255 -23.27 1.35 -5.30
CA THR A 255 -23.03 1.44 -3.86
C THR A 255 -21.55 1.69 -3.56
N ILE A 256 -21.26 2.22 -2.38
CA ILE A 256 -19.87 2.41 -1.93
C ILE A 256 -19.09 1.09 -1.87
N GLN A 257 -19.78 0.01 -1.51
CA GLN A 257 -19.18 -1.34 -1.46
C GLN A 257 -18.83 -1.85 -2.86
N GLU A 258 -19.71 -1.71 -3.84
CA GLU A 258 -19.43 -2.07 -5.24
C GLU A 258 -18.28 -1.24 -5.80
N GLU A 259 -18.24 0.06 -5.52
CA GLU A 259 -17.18 0.93 -5.98
C GLU A 259 -15.82 0.50 -5.41
N THR A 260 -15.72 0.33 -4.08
CA THR A 260 -14.44 0.01 -3.43
C THR A 260 -13.92 -1.37 -3.82
N THR A 261 -14.79 -2.36 -4.05
CA THR A 261 -14.38 -3.73 -4.34
C THR A 261 -14.26 -4.08 -5.82
N GLY A 262 -14.68 -3.18 -6.72
CA GLY A 262 -14.78 -3.51 -8.14
C GLY A 262 -14.48 -2.40 -9.14
N HIS A 263 -14.37 -1.14 -8.70
CA HIS A 263 -14.32 0.00 -9.63
C HIS A 263 -13.24 1.04 -9.31
N ARG A 264 -12.26 0.70 -8.45
CA ARG A 264 -11.06 1.52 -8.31
C ARG A 264 -10.31 1.55 -9.63
N GLN A 265 -9.62 2.65 -9.92
CA GLN A 265 -8.94 2.89 -11.18
C GLN A 265 -7.42 2.99 -10.98
N PHE A 266 -6.67 2.83 -12.06
CA PHE A 266 -5.24 3.08 -12.05
C PHE A 266 -4.96 4.56 -11.83
N CYS A 267 -3.86 4.85 -11.16
CA CYS A 267 -3.47 6.22 -10.84
C CYS A 267 -3.41 7.09 -12.11
N GLY A 268 -4.15 8.20 -12.12
CA GLY A 268 -4.26 9.11 -13.24
C GLY A 268 -5.30 8.73 -14.30
N GLU A 269 -6.07 7.66 -14.09
CA GLU A 269 -7.16 7.25 -14.97
C GLU A 269 -8.55 7.57 -14.39
N GLY A 270 -8.60 8.06 -13.15
CA GLY A 270 -9.80 8.53 -12.47
C GLY A 270 -9.87 10.04 -12.34
N GLU A 271 -10.56 10.49 -11.30
CA GLU A 271 -10.88 11.89 -11.06
C GLU A 271 -10.17 12.48 -9.82
N PHE A 272 -9.33 11.68 -9.11
CA PHE A 272 -8.68 12.13 -7.89
C PHE A 272 -7.51 13.08 -8.17
N ASP A 273 -7.38 14.14 -7.37
CA ASP A 273 -6.19 14.99 -7.39
C ASP A 273 -5.02 14.31 -6.65
N LEU A 274 -4.45 13.27 -7.28
CA LEU A 274 -3.34 12.51 -6.72
C LEU A 274 -2.09 13.38 -6.53
N LYS A 275 -1.87 14.35 -7.40
CA LYS A 275 -0.72 15.27 -7.27
C LYS A 275 -0.87 16.18 -6.05
N GLY A 276 -2.07 16.70 -5.80
CA GLY A 276 -2.37 17.47 -4.60
C GLY A 276 -2.23 16.63 -3.34
N PHE A 277 -2.71 15.37 -3.36
CA PHE A 277 -2.51 14.41 -2.26
C PHE A 277 -1.02 14.17 -1.98
N LEU A 278 -0.22 13.84 -3.00
CA LEU A 278 1.22 13.60 -2.86
C LEU A 278 1.97 14.85 -2.36
N ALA A 279 1.57 16.04 -2.82
CA ALA A 279 2.14 17.29 -2.32
C ALA A 279 1.81 17.54 -0.84
N ALA A 280 0.61 17.21 -0.38
CA ALA A 280 0.24 17.29 1.02
C ALA A 280 1.00 16.25 1.86
N LEU A 281 1.11 15.02 1.37
CA LEU A 281 1.85 13.94 2.00
C LEU A 281 3.34 14.28 2.18
N ALA A 282 3.97 14.86 1.17
CA ALA A 282 5.37 15.29 1.22
C ALA A 282 5.65 16.28 2.37
N ARG A 283 4.65 17.06 2.78
CA ARG A 283 4.77 18.02 3.90
C ARG A 283 4.84 17.32 5.27
N THR A 284 4.41 16.08 5.38
CA THR A 284 4.55 15.27 6.59
C THR A 284 5.98 14.77 6.80
N GLY A 285 6.79 14.74 5.72
CA GLY A 285 8.11 14.11 5.68
C GLY A 285 8.06 12.61 5.36
N TYR A 286 6.91 12.07 4.89
CA TYR A 286 6.82 10.67 4.51
C TYR A 286 7.79 10.35 3.35
N ASP A 287 8.61 9.32 3.54
CA ASP A 287 9.62 8.84 2.59
C ASP A 287 9.59 7.30 2.42
N GLY A 288 8.51 6.69 2.87
CA GLY A 288 8.30 5.22 2.77
C GLY A 288 7.85 4.78 1.38
N PRO A 289 7.75 3.45 1.18
CA PRO A 289 7.23 2.90 -0.06
C PRO A 289 5.74 3.23 -0.21
N TYR A 290 5.28 3.29 -1.47
CA TYR A 290 3.88 3.53 -1.83
C TYR A 290 3.26 2.22 -2.32
N GLY A 291 2.20 1.77 -1.68
CA GLY A 291 1.36 0.67 -2.13
C GLY A 291 0.55 1.08 -3.37
N ILE A 292 0.17 0.11 -4.17
CA ILE A 292 -0.80 0.28 -5.26
C ILE A 292 -1.93 -0.69 -5.00
N GLU A 293 -3.11 -0.19 -4.64
CA GLU A 293 -4.25 -1.03 -4.29
C GLU A 293 -5.45 -0.78 -5.21
N ILE A 294 -5.60 -1.62 -6.23
CA ILE A 294 -6.62 -1.47 -7.26
C ILE A 294 -7.53 -2.70 -7.27
N LEU A 295 -8.70 -2.57 -6.66
CA LEU A 295 -9.78 -3.55 -6.77
C LEU A 295 -10.66 -3.17 -7.97
N ASN A 296 -10.48 -3.91 -9.09
CA ASN A 296 -11.18 -3.62 -10.33
C ASN A 296 -11.64 -4.89 -11.03
N LEU A 297 -12.91 -4.96 -11.40
CA LEU A 297 -13.51 -6.14 -12.05
C LEU A 297 -12.82 -6.50 -13.37
N ASN A 298 -12.46 -5.51 -14.17
CA ASN A 298 -11.81 -5.73 -15.47
C ASN A 298 -10.37 -6.22 -15.26
N LEU A 299 -9.67 -5.70 -14.25
CA LEU A 299 -8.29 -6.07 -13.93
C LEU A 299 -8.17 -7.57 -13.61
N ARG A 300 -9.19 -8.16 -12.99
CA ARG A 300 -9.21 -9.59 -12.64
C ARG A 300 -9.02 -10.53 -13.82
N ALA A 301 -9.32 -10.08 -15.05
CA ALA A 301 -9.16 -10.85 -16.26
C ALA A 301 -7.84 -10.55 -17.01
N TRP A 302 -7.03 -9.62 -16.51
CA TRP A 302 -5.79 -9.27 -17.18
C TRP A 302 -4.68 -10.30 -16.93
N PRO A 303 -3.81 -10.55 -17.94
CA PRO A 303 -2.54 -11.22 -17.70
C PRO A 303 -1.72 -10.48 -16.66
N LEU A 304 -1.03 -11.21 -15.78
CA LEU A 304 -0.26 -10.66 -14.66
C LEU A 304 0.77 -9.61 -15.13
N ASP A 305 1.58 -9.92 -16.16
CA ASP A 305 2.59 -8.99 -16.67
C ASP A 305 1.98 -7.65 -17.12
N ARG A 306 0.80 -7.70 -17.73
CA ARG A 306 0.10 -6.49 -18.16
C ARG A 306 -0.38 -5.66 -16.98
N ALA A 307 -0.94 -6.30 -15.97
CA ALA A 307 -1.41 -5.64 -14.76
C ALA A 307 -0.25 -4.96 -14.03
N VAL A 308 0.86 -5.68 -13.86
CA VAL A 308 2.08 -5.19 -13.21
C VAL A 308 2.69 -4.00 -13.96
N GLU A 309 2.84 -4.11 -15.28
CA GLU A 309 3.40 -3.02 -16.12
C GLU A 309 2.55 -1.77 -16.05
N HIS A 310 1.23 -1.92 -16.16
CA HIS A 310 0.30 -0.80 -16.20
C HIS A 310 0.23 -0.10 -14.85
N ALA A 311 0.03 -0.83 -13.76
CA ALA A 311 -0.02 -0.29 -12.42
C ALA A 311 1.27 0.46 -12.06
N TYR A 312 2.43 -0.12 -12.37
CA TYR A 312 3.72 0.51 -12.13
C TYR A 312 3.86 1.84 -12.87
N THR A 313 3.57 1.82 -14.19
CA THR A 313 3.80 2.97 -15.07
C THR A 313 2.88 4.13 -14.75
N THR A 314 1.59 3.87 -14.56
CA THR A 314 0.58 4.89 -14.25
C THR A 314 0.82 5.52 -12.88
N THR A 315 1.19 4.72 -11.88
CA THR A 315 1.50 5.23 -10.54
C THR A 315 2.78 6.05 -10.54
N LEU A 316 3.87 5.55 -11.16
CA LEU A 316 5.13 6.30 -11.21
C LEU A 316 5.00 7.64 -11.95
N ALA A 317 4.06 7.74 -12.91
CA ALA A 317 3.78 8.99 -13.61
C ALA A 317 3.24 10.09 -12.68
N GLN A 318 2.60 9.74 -11.55
CA GLN A 318 2.07 10.73 -10.61
C GLN A 318 3.17 11.48 -9.85
N PHE A 319 4.37 10.91 -9.76
CA PHE A 319 5.54 11.55 -9.13
C PHE A 319 6.36 12.43 -10.10
N SER A 320 5.87 12.61 -11.33
CA SER A 320 6.47 13.50 -12.31
C SER A 320 5.73 14.83 -12.26
N GLY A 321 6.33 15.83 -11.66
CA GLY A 321 5.90 17.22 -11.68
C GLY A 321 6.48 17.95 -12.84
#